data_beef9164ddeb82df1163a61de2834a27
#
_entry.id   beef9164ddeb82df1163a61de2834a27
#
_cell.length_a   1.000
_cell.length_b   1.000
_cell.length_c   1.000
_cell.angle_alpha   90.00
_cell.angle_beta   90.00
_cell.angle_gamma   90.00
#
_symmetry.space_group_name_H-M   'P 1'
#
loop_
_entity.id
_entity.type
_entity.pdbx_description
1 polymer ?
#
loop_
_entity_poly.entity_id
_entity_poly.type
_entity_poly.pdbx_seq_one_letter_code
_entity_poly.pdbx_strand_id
1 'polypeptide(L)'
;MNLGKAIDLTGQKFGKLTVLVPAYIKEIGKYKKKRLYWKCRCDCGNITYAMGQSLRNGNTKSCGCLKKENSVVTRIKFNTFEQFGDLIKGYDDKGNYFIIDAEDLERVKKYYWSLDGKEYWRTQIWENGAPHYQSLHRFLIEPSEDKVIDHIDRNKNNNSKNNLRICEQRENSRNVSLGSKNTSGFLGVSWNKNNKNWNAYIKLNGKRKYLGAFSSKEEAIKARLIAEKEMFGEYSPQKNLFKEYGIEDD
;
A
#
# COMPACT_ATOMS: atom_id res chain seq x y z
N MET A 1 -13.87 -39.91 47.63
CA MET A 1 -14.43 -39.29 46.43
C MET A 1 -13.95 -40.04 45.22
N ASN A 2 -14.82 -40.85 44.63
CA ASN A 2 -14.43 -41.67 43.47
C ASN A 2 -14.30 -40.78 42.21
N LEU A 3 -13.11 -40.31 41.93
CA LEU A 3 -12.68 -39.96 40.59
C LEU A 3 -12.44 -41.34 39.93
N GLY A 4 -13.37 -41.81 39.08
CA GLY A 4 -13.10 -42.98 38.27
C GLY A 4 -11.66 -42.90 37.74
N LYS A 5 -10.89 -44.03 37.73
CA LYS A 5 -9.41 -44.12 37.53
C LYS A 5 -8.89 -43.01 36.60
N ALA A 6 -8.51 -41.85 37.21
CA ALA A 6 -7.88 -40.78 36.46
C ALA A 6 -6.50 -41.25 36.02
N ILE A 7 -6.22 -41.25 34.75
CA ILE A 7 -4.91 -41.62 34.21
C ILE A 7 -3.88 -40.64 34.77
N ASP A 8 -2.84 -41.14 35.44
CA ASP A 8 -1.74 -40.33 35.88
C ASP A 8 -0.91 -39.86 34.66
N LEU A 9 -0.78 -38.55 34.56
CA LEU A 9 0.00 -37.86 33.49
C LEU A 9 1.34 -37.29 34.01
N THR A 10 1.67 -37.52 35.27
CA THR A 10 2.90 -36.97 35.87
C THR A 10 4.16 -37.40 35.09
N GLY A 11 5.04 -36.44 34.81
CA GLY A 11 6.26 -36.67 34.01
C GLY A 11 6.06 -36.73 32.49
N GLN A 12 4.84 -36.88 32.02
CA GLN A 12 4.59 -36.99 30.57
C GLN A 12 4.71 -35.61 29.89
N LYS A 13 5.19 -35.62 28.62
CA LYS A 13 5.37 -34.44 27.81
C LYS A 13 4.30 -34.36 26.70
N PHE A 14 3.63 -33.21 26.61
CA PHE A 14 2.60 -32.91 25.61
C PHE A 14 2.95 -31.59 24.88
N GLY A 15 3.51 -31.71 23.69
CA GLY A 15 4.09 -30.56 22.97
C GLY A 15 5.23 -29.92 23.77
N LYS A 16 5.11 -28.62 24.10
CA LYS A 16 6.07 -27.90 24.95
C LYS A 16 5.76 -28.02 26.45
N LEU A 17 4.79 -28.83 26.87
CA LEU A 17 4.38 -28.94 28.26
C LEU A 17 4.83 -30.27 28.87
N THR A 18 5.55 -30.22 29.99
CA THR A 18 5.85 -31.36 30.87
C THR A 18 4.94 -31.28 32.09
N VAL A 19 4.18 -32.34 32.32
CA VAL A 19 3.26 -32.45 33.47
C VAL A 19 4.07 -32.67 34.74
N LEU A 20 3.84 -31.83 35.78
CA LEU A 20 4.53 -31.93 37.04
C LEU A 20 3.74 -32.72 38.08
N VAL A 21 2.56 -32.23 38.41
CA VAL A 21 1.70 -32.83 39.45
C VAL A 21 0.21 -32.54 39.13
N PRO A 22 -0.74 -33.33 39.68
CA PRO A 22 -2.14 -32.95 39.69
C PRO A 22 -2.31 -31.69 40.52
N ALA A 23 -3.14 -30.75 40.08
CA ALA A 23 -3.29 -29.44 40.70
C ALA A 23 -4.64 -29.25 41.40
N TYR A 24 -5.74 -29.23 40.63
CA TYR A 24 -7.06 -29.03 41.18
C TYR A 24 -8.14 -29.62 40.29
N ILE A 25 -9.35 -29.77 40.85
CA ILE A 25 -10.56 -30.17 40.14
C ILE A 25 -11.43 -28.95 39.91
N LYS A 26 -11.90 -28.78 38.67
CA LYS A 26 -12.84 -27.71 38.29
C LYS A 26 -14.10 -28.30 37.69
N GLU A 27 -15.25 -27.77 38.01
CA GLU A 27 -16.51 -28.07 37.35
C GLU A 27 -16.69 -27.24 36.10
N ILE A 28 -17.03 -27.89 34.98
CA ILE A 28 -17.12 -27.25 33.66
C ILE A 28 -18.46 -27.58 33.00
N GLY A 29 -19.00 -26.58 32.29
CA GLY A 29 -20.21 -26.67 31.48
C GLY A 29 -21.53 -26.74 32.26
N LYS A 30 -22.64 -26.73 31.53
CA LYS A 30 -24.03 -26.73 32.07
C LYS A 30 -24.31 -27.89 33.05
N TYR A 31 -23.65 -29.01 32.87
CA TYR A 31 -23.79 -30.23 33.67
C TYR A 31 -22.76 -30.40 34.79
N LYS A 32 -22.01 -29.32 35.13
CA LYS A 32 -21.01 -29.27 36.20
C LYS A 32 -20.07 -30.49 36.23
N LYS A 33 -19.59 -30.95 35.03
CA LYS A 33 -18.67 -32.08 34.95
C LYS A 33 -17.33 -31.76 35.60
N LYS A 34 -16.92 -32.59 36.59
CA LYS A 34 -15.64 -32.47 37.28
C LYS A 34 -14.48 -32.81 36.36
N ARG A 35 -13.48 -31.96 36.26
CA ARG A 35 -12.28 -32.11 35.43
C ARG A 35 -11.04 -31.87 36.26
N LEU A 36 -10.06 -32.79 36.17
CA LEU A 36 -8.77 -32.62 36.81
C LEU A 36 -7.85 -31.78 35.93
N TYR A 37 -7.28 -30.74 36.55
CA TYR A 37 -6.24 -29.89 35.99
C TYR A 37 -4.87 -30.29 36.51
N TRP A 38 -3.89 -30.25 35.63
CA TRP A 38 -2.50 -30.59 35.90
C TRP A 38 -1.65 -29.33 35.86
N LYS A 39 -0.72 -29.22 36.80
CA LYS A 39 0.34 -28.21 36.77
C LYS A 39 1.39 -28.67 35.78
N CYS A 40 1.73 -27.84 34.82
CA CYS A 40 2.67 -28.17 33.75
C CYS A 40 3.77 -27.09 33.67
N ARG A 41 4.98 -27.50 33.35
CA ARG A 41 6.10 -26.60 32.99
C ARG A 41 6.22 -26.59 31.49
N CYS A 42 6.24 -25.41 30.90
CA CYS A 42 6.46 -25.24 29.45
C CYS A 42 7.97 -25.12 29.17
N ASP A 43 8.40 -25.54 28.00
CA ASP A 43 9.81 -25.43 27.56
C ASP A 43 10.31 -23.95 27.55
N CYS A 44 9.41 -22.96 27.48
CA CYS A 44 9.75 -21.54 27.64
C CYS A 44 9.94 -21.09 29.10
N GLY A 45 9.91 -22.02 30.07
CA GLY A 45 10.08 -21.76 31.49
C GLY A 45 8.80 -21.47 32.28
N ASN A 46 7.73 -21.07 31.62
CA ASN A 46 6.48 -20.71 32.30
C ASN A 46 5.73 -21.90 32.85
N ILE A 47 5.06 -21.69 34.00
CA ILE A 47 4.13 -22.66 34.59
C ILE A 47 2.73 -22.36 34.08
N THR A 48 1.98 -23.41 33.74
CA THR A 48 0.58 -23.32 33.33
C THR A 48 -0.23 -24.50 33.90
N TYR A 49 -1.56 -24.37 33.85
CA TYR A 49 -2.47 -25.41 34.29
C TYR A 49 -3.34 -25.87 33.10
N ALA A 50 -3.35 -27.16 32.84
CA ALA A 50 -4.05 -27.72 31.70
C ALA A 50 -4.93 -28.90 32.10
N MET A 51 -6.10 -29.01 31.46
CA MET A 51 -6.99 -30.15 31.67
C MET A 51 -6.36 -31.41 31.05
N GLY A 52 -6.36 -32.53 31.78
CA GLY A 52 -5.73 -33.75 31.32
C GLY A 52 -6.26 -34.28 29.99
N GLN A 53 -7.54 -34.09 29.69
CA GLN A 53 -8.10 -34.44 28.39
C GLN A 53 -7.53 -33.56 27.27
N SER A 54 -7.36 -32.25 27.50
CA SER A 54 -6.80 -31.31 26.51
C SER A 54 -5.33 -31.54 26.24
N LEU A 55 -4.58 -32.05 27.20
CA LEU A 55 -3.21 -32.50 27.01
C LEU A 55 -3.16 -33.73 26.07
N ARG A 56 -3.92 -34.76 26.39
CA ARG A 56 -3.93 -36.06 25.65
C ARG A 56 -4.43 -35.93 24.22
N ASN A 57 -5.43 -35.11 23.96
CA ASN A 57 -5.94 -34.89 22.60
C ASN A 57 -5.18 -33.79 21.82
N GLY A 58 -4.12 -33.21 22.41
CA GLY A 58 -3.28 -32.22 21.76
C GLY A 58 -3.88 -30.83 21.62
N ASN A 59 -5.03 -30.54 22.27
CA ASN A 59 -5.62 -29.20 22.23
C ASN A 59 -4.81 -28.16 23.03
N THR A 60 -4.02 -28.63 24.02
CA THR A 60 -3.13 -27.76 24.80
C THR A 60 -1.70 -28.27 24.66
N LYS A 61 -0.86 -27.54 23.92
CA LYS A 61 0.53 -27.91 23.59
C LYS A 61 1.58 -26.97 24.17
N SER A 62 1.18 -25.83 24.77
CA SER A 62 2.07 -24.84 25.38
C SER A 62 1.33 -24.01 26.41
N CYS A 63 2.05 -23.15 27.14
CA CYS A 63 1.46 -22.14 28.04
C CYS A 63 0.78 -20.96 27.31
N GLY A 64 0.68 -21.00 25.99
CA GLY A 64 0.25 -19.91 25.10
C GLY A 64 1.41 -19.28 24.31
N CYS A 65 2.65 -19.61 24.60
CA CYS A 65 3.83 -19.08 23.89
C CYS A 65 3.81 -19.43 22.39
N LEU A 66 3.41 -20.65 22.00
CA LEU A 66 3.26 -21.04 20.59
C LEU A 66 2.29 -20.12 19.83
N LYS A 67 1.19 -19.74 20.47
CA LYS A 67 0.21 -18.83 19.83
C LYS A 67 0.80 -17.43 19.64
N LYS A 68 1.60 -16.95 20.60
CA LYS A 68 2.32 -15.68 20.49
C LYS A 68 3.39 -15.75 19.40
N GLU A 69 4.22 -16.78 19.39
CA GLU A 69 5.25 -17.02 18.36
C GLU A 69 4.63 -17.05 16.96
N ASN A 70 3.61 -17.88 16.76
CA ASN A 70 2.93 -17.99 15.48
C ASN A 70 2.23 -16.68 15.07
N SER A 71 1.66 -15.93 16.02
CA SER A 71 1.00 -14.65 15.71
C SER A 71 1.99 -13.55 15.30
N VAL A 72 3.22 -13.59 15.77
CA VAL A 72 4.29 -12.69 15.35
C VAL A 72 4.75 -13.05 13.94
N VAL A 73 5.06 -14.33 13.69
CA VAL A 73 5.52 -14.81 12.37
C VAL A 73 4.47 -14.57 11.27
N THR A 74 3.19 -14.80 11.55
CA THR A 74 2.11 -14.57 10.58
C THR A 74 1.77 -13.10 10.34
N ARG A 75 2.25 -12.18 11.21
CA ARG A 75 2.02 -10.73 11.06
C ARG A 75 3.14 -10.00 10.32
N ILE A 76 4.33 -10.59 10.25
CA ILE A 76 5.45 -9.98 9.53
C ILE A 76 5.22 -10.24 8.04
N LYS A 77 4.89 -9.19 7.32
CA LYS A 77 4.79 -9.20 5.87
C LYS A 77 6.04 -8.55 5.29
N PHE A 78 6.47 -9.05 4.13
CA PHE A 78 7.57 -8.49 3.37
C PHE A 78 7.14 -8.32 1.92
N ASN A 79 7.66 -7.29 1.26
CA ASN A 79 7.59 -7.19 -0.19
C ASN A 79 8.68 -8.10 -0.79
N THR A 80 8.42 -8.65 -1.94
CA THR A 80 9.43 -9.29 -2.79
C THR A 80 9.92 -8.29 -3.82
N PHE A 81 11.18 -8.40 -4.25
CA PHE A 81 11.81 -7.42 -5.12
C PHE A 81 12.48 -8.09 -6.30
N GLU A 82 12.37 -7.47 -7.47
CA GLU A 82 12.99 -7.89 -8.72
C GLU A 82 13.69 -6.70 -9.34
N GLN A 83 14.97 -6.86 -9.71
CA GLN A 83 15.74 -5.80 -10.34
C GLN A 83 15.67 -5.89 -11.87
N PHE A 84 15.51 -4.75 -12.52
CA PHE A 84 15.58 -4.63 -13.97
C PHE A 84 16.30 -3.31 -14.35
N GLY A 85 17.53 -3.43 -14.78
CA GLY A 85 18.43 -2.29 -14.98
C GLY A 85 18.65 -1.51 -13.67
N ASP A 86 18.49 -0.21 -13.73
CA ASP A 86 18.63 0.70 -12.57
C ASP A 86 17.35 0.85 -11.73
N LEU A 87 16.34 0.04 -12.03
CA LEU A 87 15.06 0.07 -11.35
C LEU A 87 14.79 -1.24 -10.59
N ILE A 88 13.96 -1.12 -9.55
CA ILE A 88 13.45 -2.25 -8.76
C ILE A 88 11.94 -2.29 -8.83
N LYS A 89 11.40 -3.47 -9.06
CA LYS A 89 9.98 -3.76 -8.92
C LYS A 89 9.72 -4.45 -7.59
N GLY A 90 8.96 -3.82 -6.71
CA GLY A 90 8.54 -4.39 -5.43
C GLY A 90 7.10 -4.89 -5.51
N TYR A 91 6.81 -6.05 -4.94
CA TYR A 91 5.49 -6.68 -4.97
C TYR A 91 4.92 -6.85 -3.57
N ASP A 92 3.61 -6.64 -3.42
CA ASP A 92 2.88 -7.01 -2.22
C ASP A 92 2.45 -8.50 -2.25
N ASP A 93 1.83 -8.95 -1.17
CA ASP A 93 1.32 -10.34 -1.03
C ASP A 93 0.11 -10.66 -1.94
N LYS A 94 -0.41 -9.68 -2.66
CA LYS A 94 -1.51 -9.83 -3.62
C LYS A 94 -1.03 -9.77 -5.08
N GLY A 95 0.27 -9.57 -5.31
CA GLY A 95 0.86 -9.44 -6.63
C GLY A 95 0.74 -8.04 -7.25
N ASN A 96 0.27 -7.03 -6.51
CA ASN A 96 0.39 -5.65 -6.95
C ASN A 96 1.85 -5.22 -6.88
N TYR A 97 2.27 -4.28 -7.74
CA TYR A 97 3.66 -3.86 -7.81
C TYR A 97 3.84 -2.34 -7.77
N PHE A 98 5.02 -1.93 -7.31
CA PHE A 98 5.53 -0.57 -7.44
C PHE A 98 6.94 -0.60 -8.03
N ILE A 99 7.38 0.54 -8.57
CA ILE A 99 8.72 0.73 -9.15
C ILE A 99 9.43 1.82 -8.37
N ILE A 100 10.70 1.60 -8.07
CA ILE A 100 11.62 2.55 -7.44
C ILE A 100 12.99 2.47 -8.11
N ASP A 101 13.86 3.44 -7.83
CA ASP A 101 15.27 3.36 -8.22
C ASP A 101 16.02 2.32 -7.36
N ALA A 102 17.02 1.66 -7.93
CA ALA A 102 17.77 0.60 -7.27
C ALA A 102 18.50 1.10 -6.00
N GLU A 103 18.94 2.34 -5.98
CA GLU A 103 19.59 2.97 -4.83
C GLU A 103 18.69 3.10 -3.60
N ASP A 104 17.37 3.13 -3.78
CA ASP A 104 16.40 3.27 -2.69
C ASP A 104 15.99 1.91 -2.06
N LEU A 105 16.40 0.78 -2.65
CA LEU A 105 16.01 -0.55 -2.20
C LEU A 105 16.30 -0.78 -0.70
N GLU A 106 17.51 -0.40 -0.25
CA GLU A 106 17.94 -0.66 1.14
C GLU A 106 17.12 0.09 2.19
N ARG A 107 16.56 1.24 1.84
CA ARG A 107 15.65 1.99 2.73
C ARG A 107 14.21 1.47 2.63
N VAL A 108 13.75 1.14 1.43
CA VAL A 108 12.37 0.70 1.16
C VAL A 108 12.10 -0.68 1.73
N LYS A 109 13.02 -1.64 1.59
CA LYS A 109 12.84 -3.03 2.05
C LYS A 109 12.72 -3.20 3.57
N LYS A 110 13.01 -2.16 4.34
CA LYS A 110 12.83 -2.16 5.81
C LYS A 110 11.37 -2.16 6.24
N TYR A 111 10.45 -1.82 5.33
CA TYR A 111 9.02 -1.67 5.60
C TYR A 111 8.21 -2.54 4.65
N TYR A 112 6.99 -2.91 5.07
CA TYR A 112 6.03 -3.54 4.19
C TYR A 112 5.14 -2.47 3.54
N TRP A 113 5.17 -2.41 2.21
CA TRP A 113 4.37 -1.49 1.42
C TRP A 113 3.17 -2.19 0.83
N SER A 114 2.01 -1.56 0.89
CA SER A 114 0.76 -2.05 0.32
C SER A 114 -0.07 -0.92 -0.26
N LEU A 115 -0.95 -1.23 -1.20
CA LEU A 115 -1.87 -0.25 -1.77
C LEU A 115 -2.94 0.17 -0.76
N ASP A 116 -3.21 1.47 -0.69
CA ASP A 116 -4.38 2.01 0.02
C ASP A 116 -5.62 2.06 -0.90
N GLY A 117 -6.79 2.45 -0.35
CA GLY A 117 -8.03 2.59 -1.13
C GLY A 117 -8.02 3.70 -2.20
N LYS A 118 -6.96 4.52 -2.27
CA LYS A 118 -6.74 5.56 -3.28
C LYS A 118 -5.63 5.18 -4.27
N GLU A 119 -5.21 3.92 -4.26
CA GLU A 119 -4.16 3.36 -5.11
C GLU A 119 -2.76 3.97 -4.89
N TYR A 120 -2.48 4.46 -3.67
CA TYR A 120 -1.15 4.88 -3.27
C TYR A 120 -0.47 3.79 -2.44
N TRP A 121 0.82 3.59 -2.67
CA TRP A 121 1.65 2.70 -1.87
C TRP A 121 1.95 3.33 -0.53
N ARG A 122 1.61 2.62 0.56
CA ARG A 122 1.76 3.08 1.94
C ARG A 122 2.34 2.02 2.84
N THR A 123 3.04 2.49 3.86
CA THR A 123 3.47 1.69 5.02
C THR A 123 3.03 2.36 6.31
N GLN A 124 3.04 1.59 7.40
CA GLN A 124 2.87 2.09 8.75
C GLN A 124 4.23 2.18 9.43
N ILE A 125 4.61 3.37 9.85
CA ILE A 125 5.83 3.65 10.60
C ILE A 125 5.46 3.95 12.05
N TRP A 126 6.29 3.49 12.98
CA TRP A 126 6.13 3.78 14.41
C TRP A 126 7.18 4.80 14.83
N GLU A 127 6.73 5.97 15.22
CA GLU A 127 7.59 7.04 15.73
C GLU A 127 7.02 7.59 17.03
N ASN A 128 7.88 7.84 18.02
CA ASN A 128 7.49 8.38 19.32
C ASN A 128 6.37 7.59 20.03
N GLY A 129 6.30 6.26 19.82
CA GLY A 129 5.29 5.39 20.42
C GLY A 129 3.93 5.43 19.74
N ALA A 130 3.76 6.15 18.63
CA ALA A 130 2.52 6.22 17.86
C ALA A 130 2.73 5.74 16.40
N PRO A 131 1.75 5.03 15.81
CA PRO A 131 1.78 4.66 14.41
C PRO A 131 1.32 5.84 13.54
N HIS A 132 2.02 6.08 12.42
CA HIS A 132 1.55 6.95 11.36
C HIS A 132 1.70 6.29 10.00
N TYR A 133 0.92 6.72 9.01
CA TYR A 133 0.98 6.19 7.65
C TYR A 133 1.85 7.08 6.78
N GLN A 134 2.85 6.48 6.13
CA GLN A 134 3.74 7.12 5.20
C GLN A 134 3.49 6.61 3.78
N SER A 135 3.30 7.50 2.81
CA SER A 135 3.21 7.12 1.40
C SER A 135 4.61 6.98 0.78
N LEU A 136 4.77 6.02 -0.15
CA LEU A 136 6.07 5.66 -0.74
C LEU A 136 6.74 6.85 -1.43
N HIS A 137 6.02 7.58 -2.29
CA HIS A 137 6.56 8.76 -2.98
C HIS A 137 7.04 9.84 -2.00
N ARG A 138 6.31 10.09 -0.87
CA ARG A 138 6.76 11.04 0.16
C ARG A 138 7.92 10.52 0.98
N PHE A 139 8.02 9.20 1.18
CA PHE A 139 9.16 8.57 1.83
C PHE A 139 10.45 8.67 1.00
N LEU A 140 10.33 8.62 -0.33
CA LEU A 140 11.47 8.70 -1.25
C LEU A 140 11.98 10.13 -1.44
N ILE A 141 11.08 11.10 -1.57
CA ILE A 141 11.40 12.49 -1.96
C ILE A 141 11.47 13.44 -0.77
N GLU A 142 10.76 13.16 0.33
CA GLU A 142 10.74 13.96 1.58
C GLU A 142 10.45 15.47 1.33
N PRO A 143 9.33 15.83 0.69
CA PRO A 143 9.00 17.21 0.40
C PRO A 143 8.63 17.97 1.68
N SER A 144 8.73 19.31 1.68
CA SER A 144 8.16 20.15 2.73
C SER A 144 6.65 19.94 2.88
N GLU A 145 6.07 20.30 4.04
CA GLU A 145 4.66 20.02 4.36
C GLU A 145 3.67 20.69 3.38
N ASP A 146 4.02 21.90 2.90
CA ASP A 146 3.21 22.71 1.98
C ASP A 146 3.25 22.21 0.52
N LYS A 147 4.16 21.28 0.20
CA LYS A 147 4.33 20.73 -1.16
C LYS A 147 3.69 19.37 -1.32
N VAL A 148 3.29 19.09 -2.54
CA VAL A 148 2.80 17.78 -2.97
C VAL A 148 3.77 17.14 -3.96
N ILE A 149 3.67 15.83 -4.13
CA ILE A 149 4.44 15.11 -5.14
C ILE A 149 3.47 14.66 -6.22
N ASP A 150 3.82 14.97 -7.47
CA ASP A 150 3.10 14.56 -8.66
C ASP A 150 3.84 13.42 -9.37
N HIS A 151 3.10 12.43 -9.86
CA HIS A 151 3.61 11.40 -10.76
C HIS A 151 3.46 11.91 -12.19
N ILE A 152 4.57 12.23 -12.84
CA ILE A 152 4.61 12.86 -14.17
C ILE A 152 3.82 12.06 -15.20
N ASP A 153 4.00 10.72 -15.19
CA ASP A 153 3.27 9.78 -16.08
C ASP A 153 1.86 9.42 -15.58
N ARG A 154 1.43 9.94 -14.42
CA ARG A 154 0.15 9.64 -13.76
C ARG A 154 0.01 8.19 -13.27
N ASN A 155 1.06 7.39 -13.34
CA ASN A 155 1.11 6.03 -12.82
C ASN A 155 1.62 6.02 -11.38
N LYS A 156 0.73 5.87 -10.42
CA LYS A 156 1.05 5.84 -8.98
C LYS A 156 1.92 4.65 -8.56
N ASN A 157 2.09 3.66 -9.45
CA ASN A 157 3.00 2.55 -9.22
C ASN A 157 4.45 2.91 -9.56
N ASN A 158 4.68 3.93 -10.40
CA ASN A 158 6.00 4.36 -10.81
C ASN A 158 6.53 5.44 -9.87
N ASN A 159 7.24 5.02 -8.83
CA ASN A 159 7.84 5.90 -7.83
C ASN A 159 9.34 6.13 -8.07
N SER A 160 9.84 5.98 -9.30
CA SER A 160 11.20 6.38 -9.66
C SER A 160 11.36 7.90 -9.59
N LYS A 161 12.54 8.39 -9.19
CA LYS A 161 12.82 9.82 -9.01
C LYS A 161 12.59 10.62 -10.28
N ASN A 162 12.91 10.04 -11.44
CA ASN A 162 12.68 10.67 -12.74
C ASN A 162 11.17 10.88 -13.06
N ASN A 163 10.29 10.14 -12.40
CA ASN A 163 8.83 10.25 -12.55
C ASN A 163 8.16 11.07 -11.44
N LEU A 164 8.88 11.38 -10.37
CA LEU A 164 8.36 12.15 -9.24
C LEU A 164 8.85 13.59 -9.30
N ARG A 165 7.94 14.55 -9.13
CA ARG A 165 8.30 15.97 -9.00
C ARG A 165 7.59 16.62 -7.82
N ILE A 166 8.30 17.49 -7.13
CA ILE A 166 7.72 18.35 -6.09
C ILE A 166 7.00 19.50 -6.78
N CYS A 167 5.75 19.75 -6.40
CA CYS A 167 4.95 20.83 -6.98
C CYS A 167 3.96 21.41 -5.96
N GLU A 168 3.30 22.50 -6.34
CA GLU A 168 2.16 23.01 -5.59
C GLU A 168 0.88 22.24 -5.94
N GLN A 169 -0.10 22.27 -5.05
CA GLN A 169 -1.38 21.61 -5.28
C GLN A 169 -2.06 22.06 -6.58
N ARG A 170 -1.94 23.34 -6.94
CA ARG A 170 -2.49 23.90 -8.19
C ARG A 170 -1.79 23.34 -9.44
N GLU A 171 -0.48 23.07 -9.37
CA GLU A 171 0.30 22.49 -10.46
C GLU A 171 -0.04 21.02 -10.65
N ASN A 172 -0.08 20.27 -9.55
CA ASN A 172 -0.52 18.88 -9.57
C ASN A 172 -1.94 18.73 -10.19
N SER A 173 -2.83 19.68 -9.92
CA SER A 173 -4.20 19.65 -10.49
C SER A 173 -4.25 19.82 -12.01
N ARG A 174 -3.15 20.22 -12.68
CA ARG A 174 -3.01 20.31 -14.13
C ARG A 174 -2.68 18.97 -14.78
N ASN A 175 -2.01 18.07 -14.06
CA ASN A 175 -1.63 16.73 -14.54
C ASN A 175 -2.84 15.79 -14.58
N VAL A 176 -3.75 16.03 -15.53
CA VAL A 176 -5.02 15.31 -15.68
C VAL A 176 -5.00 14.38 -16.89
N SER A 177 -5.67 13.25 -16.76
CA SER A 177 -5.94 12.33 -17.89
C SER A 177 -7.09 12.81 -18.74
N LEU A 178 -7.17 12.29 -19.96
CA LEU A 178 -8.34 12.46 -20.82
C LEU A 178 -9.59 11.89 -20.15
N GLY A 179 -10.65 12.69 -20.08
CA GLY A 179 -11.93 12.21 -19.57
C GLY A 179 -12.56 11.17 -20.51
N SER A 180 -13.34 10.25 -19.96
CA SER A 180 -14.01 9.17 -20.73
C SER A 180 -14.92 9.67 -21.86
N LYS A 181 -15.40 10.92 -21.77
CA LYS A 181 -16.22 11.59 -22.80
C LYS A 181 -15.39 12.34 -23.85
N ASN A 182 -14.05 12.32 -23.76
CA ASN A 182 -13.20 12.97 -24.73
C ASN A 182 -13.17 12.15 -26.03
N THR A 183 -13.63 12.74 -27.12
CA THR A 183 -13.67 12.12 -28.45
C THR A 183 -12.57 12.61 -29.38
N SER A 184 -11.87 13.68 -29.02
CA SER A 184 -10.79 14.24 -29.84
C SER A 184 -9.44 13.50 -29.63
N GLY A 185 -9.25 12.86 -28.47
CA GLY A 185 -7.95 12.32 -28.03
C GLY A 185 -7.00 13.37 -27.44
N PHE A 186 -7.42 14.64 -27.31
CA PHE A 186 -6.59 15.74 -26.80
C PHE A 186 -7.33 16.55 -25.74
N LEU A 187 -6.61 16.99 -24.71
CA LEU A 187 -7.16 17.86 -23.70
C LEU A 187 -7.51 19.23 -24.31
N GLY A 188 -8.70 19.73 -24.00
CA GLY A 188 -9.11 21.05 -24.39
C GLY A 188 -9.39 21.24 -25.89
N VAL A 189 -9.49 20.17 -26.66
CA VAL A 189 -9.88 20.19 -28.08
C VAL A 189 -11.19 19.44 -28.26
N SER A 190 -12.12 19.99 -28.98
CA SER A 190 -13.43 19.36 -29.25
C SER A 190 -14.02 19.76 -30.59
N TRP A 191 -14.74 18.83 -31.22
CA TRP A 191 -15.50 19.10 -32.42
C TRP A 191 -16.83 19.81 -32.13
N ASN A 192 -17.08 20.96 -32.80
CA ASN A 192 -18.35 21.66 -32.74
C ASN A 192 -19.19 21.24 -33.93
N LYS A 193 -20.24 20.46 -33.68
CA LYS A 193 -21.14 19.93 -34.73
C LYS A 193 -21.93 21.03 -35.44
N ASN A 194 -22.32 22.09 -34.74
CA ASN A 194 -23.14 23.16 -35.31
C ASN A 194 -22.34 24.01 -36.30
N ASN A 195 -21.13 24.40 -35.91
CA ASN A 195 -20.28 25.27 -36.73
C ASN A 195 -19.30 24.48 -37.61
N LYS A 196 -19.33 23.14 -37.56
CA LYS A 196 -18.44 22.23 -38.32
C LYS A 196 -16.95 22.62 -38.23
N ASN A 197 -16.49 22.90 -37.03
CA ASN A 197 -15.12 23.30 -36.76
C ASN A 197 -14.57 22.69 -35.45
N TRP A 198 -13.27 22.80 -35.23
CA TRP A 198 -12.60 22.38 -34.00
C TRP A 198 -12.42 23.55 -33.07
N ASN A 199 -12.88 23.42 -31.83
CA ASN A 199 -12.68 24.41 -30.80
C ASN A 199 -11.50 24.02 -29.89
N ALA A 200 -10.64 24.97 -29.58
CA ALA A 200 -9.61 24.84 -28.58
C ALA A 200 -9.88 25.74 -27.37
N TYR A 201 -9.58 25.24 -26.17
CA TYR A 201 -9.70 25.96 -24.91
C TYR A 201 -8.74 25.43 -23.85
N ILE A 202 -8.40 26.28 -22.90
CA ILE A 202 -7.58 25.93 -21.72
C ILE A 202 -8.31 26.35 -20.45
N LYS A 203 -8.09 25.62 -19.35
CA LYS A 203 -8.64 25.96 -18.04
C LYS A 203 -7.51 26.45 -17.14
N LEU A 204 -7.61 27.70 -16.69
CA LEU A 204 -6.65 28.31 -15.77
C LEU A 204 -7.39 28.86 -14.55
N ASN A 205 -6.97 28.49 -13.35
CA ASN A 205 -7.57 28.95 -12.08
C ASN A 205 -9.11 28.79 -12.04
N GLY A 206 -9.57 27.62 -12.46
CA GLY A 206 -11.00 27.30 -12.51
C GLY A 206 -11.77 27.92 -13.70
N LYS A 207 -11.23 28.91 -14.38
CA LYS A 207 -11.86 29.60 -15.52
C LYS A 207 -11.43 29.00 -16.84
N ARG A 208 -12.39 28.82 -17.75
CA ARG A 208 -12.14 28.36 -19.12
C ARG A 208 -11.80 29.56 -20.00
N LYS A 209 -10.64 29.51 -20.68
CA LYS A 209 -10.23 30.47 -21.71
C LYS A 209 -10.40 29.81 -23.07
N TYR A 210 -11.15 30.44 -23.94
CA TYR A 210 -11.31 30.02 -25.35
C TYR A 210 -10.09 30.47 -26.14
N LEU A 211 -9.54 29.58 -26.96
CA LEU A 211 -8.34 29.82 -27.77
C LEU A 211 -8.63 30.03 -29.23
N GLY A 212 -9.82 29.61 -29.69
CA GLY A 212 -10.26 29.81 -31.05
C GLY A 212 -11.05 28.62 -31.63
N ALA A 213 -11.61 28.87 -32.83
CA ALA A 213 -12.22 27.85 -33.70
C ALA A 213 -11.33 27.67 -34.94
N PHE A 214 -11.09 26.43 -35.32
CA PHE A 214 -10.12 26.05 -36.34
C PHE A 214 -10.79 25.11 -37.35
N SER A 215 -10.37 25.20 -38.61
CA SER A 215 -10.87 24.34 -39.69
C SER A 215 -10.30 22.92 -39.57
N SER A 216 -9.06 22.80 -39.11
CA SER A 216 -8.42 21.49 -38.89
C SER A 216 -8.28 21.15 -37.41
N LYS A 217 -8.26 19.83 -37.10
CA LYS A 217 -8.01 19.32 -35.78
C LYS A 217 -6.59 19.65 -35.32
N GLU A 218 -5.62 19.58 -36.21
CA GLU A 218 -4.22 19.86 -35.97
C GLU A 218 -3.98 21.30 -35.53
N GLU A 219 -4.60 22.27 -36.18
CA GLU A 219 -4.51 23.70 -35.79
C GLU A 219 -5.05 23.92 -34.37
N ALA A 220 -6.18 23.29 -34.03
CA ALA A 220 -6.77 23.37 -32.71
C ALA A 220 -5.88 22.72 -31.66
N ILE A 221 -5.21 21.59 -31.97
CA ILE A 221 -4.23 20.93 -31.10
C ILE A 221 -3.01 21.85 -30.88
N LYS A 222 -2.43 22.38 -31.95
CA LYS A 222 -1.28 23.32 -31.85
C LYS A 222 -1.59 24.51 -30.98
N ALA A 223 -2.74 25.17 -31.24
CA ALA A 223 -3.18 26.30 -30.40
C ALA A 223 -3.32 25.93 -28.91
N ARG A 224 -3.82 24.74 -28.63
CA ARG A 224 -3.95 24.22 -27.26
C ARG A 224 -2.58 23.95 -26.63
N LEU A 225 -1.66 23.31 -27.34
CA LEU A 225 -0.34 22.97 -26.85
C LEU A 225 0.54 24.21 -26.64
N ILE A 226 0.49 25.20 -27.54
CA ILE A 226 1.15 26.51 -27.35
C ILE A 226 0.66 27.16 -26.06
N ALA A 227 -0.66 27.25 -25.85
CA ALA A 227 -1.22 27.82 -24.65
C ALA A 227 -0.84 27.01 -23.38
N GLU A 228 -0.65 25.67 -23.48
CA GLU A 228 -0.12 24.87 -22.36
C GLU A 228 1.34 25.24 -22.05
N LYS A 229 2.19 25.31 -23.07
CA LYS A 229 3.60 25.71 -22.89
C LYS A 229 3.71 27.06 -22.19
N GLU A 230 2.99 28.07 -22.68
CA GLU A 230 3.01 29.42 -22.11
C GLU A 230 2.47 29.51 -20.68
N MET A 231 1.37 28.78 -20.38
CA MET A 231 0.65 28.93 -19.12
C MET A 231 1.05 27.91 -18.05
N PHE A 232 1.55 26.76 -18.45
CA PHE A 232 1.83 25.63 -17.53
C PHE A 232 3.31 25.22 -17.53
N GLY A 233 4.09 25.55 -18.59
CA GLY A 233 5.50 25.23 -18.69
C GLY A 233 5.75 23.74 -18.52
N GLU A 234 6.62 23.39 -17.58
CA GLU A 234 6.97 21.99 -17.26
C GLU A 234 5.80 21.15 -16.71
N TYR A 235 4.76 21.81 -16.18
CA TYR A 235 3.55 21.14 -15.65
C TYR A 235 2.47 20.93 -16.72
N SER A 236 2.80 21.06 -18.00
CA SER A 236 1.88 20.82 -19.11
C SER A 236 1.47 19.37 -19.18
N PRO A 237 0.16 19.04 -19.14
CA PRO A 237 -0.32 17.65 -19.12
C PRO A 237 -0.07 16.90 -20.43
N GLN A 238 0.22 17.63 -21.53
CA GLN A 238 0.49 17.10 -22.87
C GLN A 238 1.91 17.49 -23.35
N LYS A 239 2.85 17.73 -22.43
CA LYS A 239 4.23 18.13 -22.78
C LYS A 239 4.92 17.14 -23.73
N ASN A 240 4.61 15.84 -23.59
CA ASN A 240 5.14 14.79 -24.45
C ASN A 240 4.79 14.97 -25.94
N LEU A 241 3.77 15.77 -26.26
CA LEU A 241 3.34 16.04 -27.63
C LEU A 241 4.04 17.27 -28.24
N PHE A 242 4.74 18.06 -27.47
CA PHE A 242 5.34 19.32 -27.96
C PHE A 242 6.28 19.08 -29.12
N LYS A 243 7.17 18.10 -29.03
CA LYS A 243 8.09 17.73 -30.10
C LYS A 243 7.37 17.31 -31.38
N GLU A 244 6.35 16.46 -31.26
CA GLU A 244 5.55 15.97 -32.38
C GLU A 244 4.86 17.10 -33.17
N TYR A 245 4.41 18.13 -32.45
CA TYR A 245 3.69 19.28 -33.04
C TYR A 245 4.61 20.49 -33.32
N GLY A 246 5.92 20.35 -33.21
CA GLY A 246 6.89 21.43 -33.49
C GLY A 246 6.82 22.58 -32.51
N ILE A 247 6.52 22.32 -31.22
CA ILE A 247 6.46 23.29 -30.12
C ILE A 247 7.67 23.05 -29.23
N GLU A 248 8.87 23.21 -29.80
CA GLU A 248 10.13 23.00 -29.09
C GLU A 248 10.45 24.19 -28.16
N ASP A 249 11.30 23.94 -27.13
CA ASP A 249 11.91 25.01 -26.36
C ASP A 249 13.05 25.60 -27.20
N ASP A 250 13.08 26.92 -27.38
CA ASP A 250 14.22 27.66 -27.91
C ASP A 250 15.41 27.54 -26.93
#